data_b13c49e2ba81943da2003aad2c03045f
#
_entry.id   b13c49e2ba81943da2003aad2c03045f
#
_cell.length_a   1.000
_cell.length_b   1.000
_cell.length_c   1.000
_cell.angle_alpha   90.00
_cell.angle_beta   90.00
_cell.angle_gamma   90.00
#
_symmetry.space_group_name_H-M   'P 1'
#
loop_
_entity.id
_entity.type
_entity.pdbx_description
1 polymer ?
#
loop_
_entity_poly.entity_id
_entity_poly.type
_entity_poly.pdbx_seq_one_letter_code
_entity_poly.pdbx_strand_id
1 'polypeptide(L)'
;ISFGVLVMIPGFYLLLVGISFVGIWFVVWCTDYLRKRRFYKTVESHLSHLDQKYLLPELLECPGFLEGKFLYDTVQEMMESMNWRVGEYKRKSDEYKEYIELWVHEVKLPIATGKMILENNKDSYSESLAEELDKIDNFTEQALFYARSNYVEKDYILKKLNLEEVVREVIRKNKKALISGRFSIDLHDLDVSVYSDSKWLAFILNQILANSIKYRKEDSAGIEWYAVKEKEKVILCLKDRGIG
;
A
#
# COMPACT_ATOMS: atom_id res chain seq x y z
N ILE A 1 -53.73 21.18 71.79
CA ILE A 1 -54.77 20.73 70.84
C ILE A 1 -54.36 21.32 69.50
N SER A 2 -53.77 20.53 68.62
CA SER A 2 -53.36 20.97 67.29
C SER A 2 -54.48 20.65 66.28
N PHE A 3 -55.16 21.72 65.85
CA PHE A 3 -56.19 21.62 64.81
C PHE A 3 -55.52 21.45 63.48
N GLY A 4 -55.46 20.22 62.98
CA GLY A 4 -55.07 19.97 61.56
C GLY A 4 -56.21 20.39 60.62
N VAL A 5 -56.03 21.47 59.89
CA VAL A 5 -56.94 21.84 58.80
C VAL A 5 -56.68 20.90 57.59
N LEU A 6 -57.61 19.96 57.43
CA LEU A 6 -57.63 19.08 56.27
C LEU A 6 -58.14 19.89 55.08
N VAL A 7 -57.25 20.44 54.31
CA VAL A 7 -57.63 21.13 53.07
C VAL A 7 -57.95 20.05 52.04
N MET A 8 -59.20 19.81 51.69
CA MET A 8 -59.67 18.99 50.61
C MET A 8 -59.33 19.69 49.29
N ILE A 9 -58.30 19.27 48.63
CA ILE A 9 -57.94 19.75 47.26
C ILE A 9 -59.02 19.22 46.31
N PRO A 10 -59.79 20.08 45.62
CA PRO A 10 -60.77 19.61 44.64
C PRO A 10 -60.14 18.69 43.58
N GLY A 11 -60.76 17.56 43.26
CA GLY A 11 -60.26 16.56 42.34
C GLY A 11 -59.88 17.12 40.98
N PHE A 12 -60.46 18.22 40.52
CA PHE A 12 -60.12 18.96 39.34
C PHE A 12 -58.67 19.51 39.34
N TYR A 13 -58.18 20.03 40.45
CA TYR A 13 -56.79 20.51 40.57
C TYR A 13 -55.78 19.36 40.55
N LEU A 14 -56.10 18.20 41.13
CA LEU A 14 -55.26 17.01 41.03
C LEU A 14 -55.16 16.50 39.61
N LEU A 15 -56.26 16.56 38.87
CA LEU A 15 -56.29 16.17 37.45
C LEU A 15 -55.44 17.13 36.57
N LEU A 16 -55.54 18.44 36.77
CA LEU A 16 -54.71 19.44 36.08
C LEU A 16 -53.22 19.27 36.40
N VAL A 17 -52.87 19.02 37.65
CA VAL A 17 -51.49 18.74 38.06
C VAL A 17 -51.00 17.45 37.39
N GLY A 18 -51.81 16.39 37.34
CA GLY A 18 -51.47 15.15 36.65
C GLY A 18 -51.21 15.36 35.14
N ILE A 19 -52.09 16.12 34.47
CA ILE A 19 -51.93 16.42 33.04
C ILE A 19 -50.66 17.26 32.79
N SER A 20 -50.34 18.23 33.65
CA SER A 20 -49.13 19.05 33.51
C SER A 20 -47.87 18.22 33.73
N PHE A 21 -47.85 17.29 34.67
CA PHE A 21 -46.72 16.35 34.85
C PHE A 21 -46.50 15.45 33.62
N VAL A 22 -47.56 14.87 33.08
CA VAL A 22 -47.49 14.06 31.86
C VAL A 22 -47.00 14.89 30.68
N GLY A 23 -47.48 16.12 30.53
CA GLY A 23 -47.05 17.04 29.49
C GLY A 23 -45.55 17.39 29.57
N ILE A 24 -45.08 17.74 30.76
CA ILE A 24 -43.65 18.03 31.00
C ILE A 24 -42.81 16.78 30.71
N TRP A 25 -43.22 15.63 31.25
CA TRP A 25 -42.52 14.38 31.02
C TRP A 25 -42.45 14.03 29.53
N PHE A 26 -43.53 14.22 28.79
CA PHE A 26 -43.56 14.01 27.34
C PHE A 26 -42.63 14.95 26.59
N VAL A 27 -42.56 16.21 26.95
CA VAL A 27 -41.61 17.18 26.35
C VAL A 27 -40.18 16.78 26.62
N VAL A 28 -39.83 16.42 27.85
CA VAL A 28 -38.48 15.95 28.23
C VAL A 28 -38.10 14.70 27.41
N TRP A 29 -39.02 13.73 27.33
CA TRP A 29 -38.80 12.50 26.55
C TRP A 29 -38.62 12.78 25.07
N CYS A 30 -39.44 13.65 24.50
CA CYS A 30 -39.36 14.02 23.08
C CYS A 30 -38.04 14.75 22.74
N THR A 31 -37.61 15.66 23.62
CA THR A 31 -36.31 16.37 23.41
C THR A 31 -35.13 15.42 23.51
N ASP A 32 -35.16 14.48 24.47
CA ASP A 32 -34.11 13.47 24.62
C ASP A 32 -34.07 12.53 23.38
N TYR A 33 -35.25 12.06 22.95
CA TYR A 33 -35.38 11.23 21.75
C TYR A 33 -34.84 11.94 20.50
N LEU A 34 -35.22 13.21 20.26
CA LEU A 34 -34.74 13.96 19.08
C LEU A 34 -33.23 14.20 19.11
N ARG A 35 -32.66 14.45 20.30
CA ARG A 35 -31.21 14.61 20.49
C ARG A 35 -30.47 13.32 20.18
N LYS A 36 -30.91 12.17 20.69
CA LYS A 36 -30.34 10.86 20.44
C LYS A 36 -30.45 10.49 18.95
N ARG A 37 -31.61 10.68 18.35
CA ARG A 37 -31.86 10.40 16.92
C ARG A 37 -30.95 11.24 16.03
N ARG A 38 -30.74 12.51 16.35
CA ARG A 38 -29.84 13.38 15.57
C ARG A 38 -28.41 12.87 15.62
N PHE A 39 -27.92 12.52 16.78
CA PHE A 39 -26.57 11.97 16.96
C PHE A 39 -26.35 10.69 16.12
N TYR A 40 -27.22 9.69 16.28
CA TYR A 40 -27.08 8.44 15.52
C TYR A 40 -27.21 8.64 14.02
N LYS A 41 -28.06 9.53 13.57
CA LYS A 41 -28.18 9.85 12.14
C LYS A 41 -26.91 10.54 11.60
N THR A 42 -26.25 11.38 12.39
CA THR A 42 -24.97 11.99 12.04
C THR A 42 -23.87 10.93 11.92
N VAL A 43 -23.80 10.00 12.87
CA VAL A 43 -22.86 8.87 12.83
C VAL A 43 -23.07 8.03 11.57
N GLU A 44 -24.30 7.66 11.26
CA GLU A 44 -24.66 6.88 10.09
C GLU A 44 -24.31 7.60 8.79
N SER A 45 -24.60 8.90 8.72
CA SER A 45 -24.26 9.74 7.56
C SER A 45 -22.74 9.82 7.33
N HIS A 46 -21.96 10.02 8.39
CA HIS A 46 -20.51 10.05 8.26
C HIS A 46 -19.95 8.69 7.83
N LEU A 47 -20.44 7.58 8.42
CA LEU A 47 -20.04 6.23 8.05
C LEU A 47 -20.34 5.89 6.58
N SER A 48 -21.43 6.40 6.01
CA SER A 48 -21.83 6.13 4.63
C SER A 48 -21.05 6.94 3.59
N HIS A 49 -20.54 8.13 3.96
CA HIS A 49 -19.84 9.04 3.03
C HIS A 49 -18.31 9.04 3.18
N LEU A 50 -17.78 8.44 4.25
CA LEU A 50 -16.34 8.35 4.48
C LEU A 50 -15.74 7.16 3.73
N ASP A 51 -14.81 7.42 2.83
CA ASP A 51 -13.96 6.38 2.22
C ASP A 51 -13.05 5.74 3.29
N GLN A 52 -12.55 6.56 4.21
CA GLN A 52 -11.66 6.15 5.29
C GLN A 52 -12.39 6.17 6.64
N LYS A 53 -13.09 5.08 6.96
CA LYS A 53 -13.97 4.97 8.14
C LYS A 53 -13.25 5.14 9.48
N TYR A 54 -11.94 4.96 9.52
CA TYR A 54 -11.14 5.16 10.73
C TYR A 54 -11.03 6.64 11.16
N LEU A 55 -11.39 7.60 10.28
CA LEU A 55 -11.45 9.03 10.61
C LEU A 55 -12.76 9.42 11.33
N LEU A 56 -13.71 8.51 11.45
CA LEU A 56 -14.99 8.80 12.09
C LEU A 56 -14.87 9.44 13.48
N PRO A 57 -14.00 8.96 14.40
CA PRO A 57 -13.87 9.54 15.73
C PRO A 57 -13.43 11.00 15.75
N GLU A 58 -12.64 11.44 14.75
CA GLU A 58 -12.17 12.83 14.63
C GLU A 58 -13.30 13.78 14.20
N LEU A 59 -14.35 13.25 13.54
CA LEU A 59 -15.48 14.01 13.03
C LEU A 59 -16.68 14.01 13.97
N LEU A 60 -16.67 13.15 15.00
CA LEU A 60 -17.75 13.05 15.97
C LEU A 60 -17.55 14.03 17.12
N GLU A 61 -18.58 14.81 17.40
CA GLU A 61 -18.65 15.62 18.63
C GLU A 61 -19.09 14.74 19.80
N CYS A 62 -18.50 15.00 20.99
CA CYS A 62 -18.87 14.29 22.20
C CYS A 62 -20.34 14.56 22.56
N PRO A 63 -21.23 13.54 22.60
CA PRO A 63 -22.64 13.74 22.85
C PRO A 63 -22.91 14.00 24.34
N GLY A 64 -23.91 14.84 24.64
CA GLY A 64 -24.31 15.21 26.01
C GLY A 64 -25.23 14.19 26.70
N PHE A 65 -25.28 12.92 26.29
CA PHE A 65 -26.08 11.87 26.95
C PHE A 65 -25.21 10.62 27.18
N LEU A 66 -25.55 9.88 28.25
CA LEU A 66 -24.69 8.86 28.83
C LEU A 66 -24.30 7.76 27.84
N GLU A 67 -25.27 7.19 27.13
CA GLU A 67 -25.04 6.08 26.21
C GLU A 67 -24.23 6.52 25.00
N GLY A 68 -24.45 7.74 24.50
CA GLY A 68 -23.67 8.30 23.40
C GLY A 68 -22.23 8.61 23.83
N LYS A 69 -22.05 9.14 25.05
CA LYS A 69 -20.71 9.40 25.59
C LYS A 69 -19.94 8.10 25.79
N PHE A 70 -20.57 7.06 26.33
CA PHE A 70 -19.92 5.74 26.43
C PHE A 70 -19.47 5.19 25.08
N LEU A 71 -20.34 5.28 24.05
CA LEU A 71 -19.99 4.87 22.71
C LEU A 71 -18.82 5.69 22.16
N TYR A 72 -18.87 7.00 22.32
CA TYR A 72 -17.82 7.92 21.87
C TYR A 72 -16.47 7.58 22.53
N ASP A 73 -16.43 7.47 23.86
CA ASP A 73 -15.23 7.16 24.62
C ASP A 73 -14.67 5.78 24.22
N THR A 74 -15.53 4.77 24.04
CA THR A 74 -15.13 3.43 23.60
C THR A 74 -14.50 3.45 22.20
N VAL A 75 -15.11 4.18 21.26
CA VAL A 75 -14.59 4.30 19.89
C VAL A 75 -13.25 5.05 19.88
N GLN A 76 -13.11 6.09 20.71
CA GLN A 76 -11.83 6.81 20.86
C GLN A 76 -10.72 5.89 21.39
N GLU A 77 -10.99 5.14 22.45
CA GLU A 77 -10.03 4.20 23.05
C GLU A 77 -9.61 3.10 22.05
N MET A 78 -10.58 2.54 21.33
CA MET A 78 -10.28 1.57 20.24
C MET A 78 -9.40 2.18 19.16
N MET A 79 -9.65 3.43 18.79
CA MET A 79 -8.92 4.14 17.77
C MET A 79 -7.47 4.43 18.19
N GLU A 80 -7.29 4.91 19.44
CA GLU A 80 -5.95 5.12 20.02
C GLU A 80 -5.13 3.83 20.01
N SER A 81 -5.75 2.72 20.46
CA SER A 81 -5.13 1.39 20.46
C SER A 81 -4.74 0.94 19.03
N MET A 82 -5.63 1.19 18.06
CA MET A 82 -5.41 0.84 16.66
C MET A 82 -4.30 1.69 16.03
N ASN A 83 -4.32 3.01 16.27
CA ASN A 83 -3.29 3.92 15.79
C ASN A 83 -1.90 3.59 16.36
N TRP A 84 -1.84 3.24 17.64
CA TRP A 84 -0.60 2.77 18.28
C TRP A 84 -0.07 1.51 17.59
N ARG A 85 -0.92 0.50 17.34
CA ARG A 85 -0.51 -0.73 16.63
C ARG A 85 -0.05 -0.46 15.20
N VAL A 86 -0.80 0.34 14.45
CA VAL A 86 -0.43 0.72 13.07
C VAL A 86 0.91 1.44 13.07
N GLY A 87 1.13 2.36 14.01
CA GLY A 87 2.40 3.05 14.20
C GLY A 87 3.56 2.09 14.52
N GLU A 88 3.32 1.09 15.38
CA GLU A 88 4.31 0.06 15.70
C GLU A 88 4.67 -0.81 14.50
N TYR A 89 3.66 -1.27 13.74
CA TYR A 89 3.89 -2.03 12.51
C TYR A 89 4.68 -1.22 11.49
N LYS A 90 4.33 0.05 11.32
CA LYS A 90 5.05 0.94 10.39
C LYS A 90 6.52 1.11 10.80
N ARG A 91 6.79 1.35 12.09
CA ARG A 91 8.15 1.46 12.62
C ARG A 91 8.96 0.18 12.39
N LYS A 92 8.41 -0.98 12.75
CA LYS A 92 9.09 -2.28 12.53
C LYS A 92 9.36 -2.54 11.03
N SER A 93 8.46 -2.14 10.18
CA SER A 93 8.62 -2.28 8.75
C SER A 93 9.69 -1.33 8.20
N ASP A 94 9.76 -0.08 8.70
CA ASP A 94 10.83 0.88 8.35
C ASP A 94 12.21 0.36 8.82
N GLU A 95 12.30 -0.16 10.06
CA GLU A 95 13.52 -0.78 10.62
C GLU A 95 13.97 -2.00 9.79
N TYR A 96 13.02 -2.84 9.36
CA TYR A 96 13.32 -3.99 8.51
C TYR A 96 13.86 -3.56 7.14
N LYS A 97 13.29 -2.52 6.53
CA LYS A 97 13.76 -1.95 5.26
C LYS A 97 15.21 -1.46 5.40
N GLU A 98 15.51 -0.65 6.43
CA GLU A 98 16.86 -0.14 6.68
C GLU A 98 17.86 -1.28 6.90
N TYR A 99 17.47 -2.30 7.66
CA TYR A 99 18.29 -3.50 7.87
C TYR A 99 18.61 -4.21 6.56
N ILE A 100 17.61 -4.45 5.70
CA ILE A 100 17.83 -5.10 4.40
C ILE A 100 18.70 -4.24 3.48
N GLU A 101 18.54 -2.92 3.46
CA GLU A 101 19.38 -2.02 2.68
C GLU A 101 20.85 -2.11 3.10
N LEU A 102 21.12 -2.07 4.41
CA LEU A 102 22.45 -2.21 4.96
C LEU A 102 23.04 -3.59 4.64
N TRP A 103 22.26 -4.65 4.87
CA TRP A 103 22.68 -6.03 4.60
C TRP A 103 23.05 -6.24 3.13
N VAL A 104 22.23 -5.75 2.20
CA VAL A 104 22.50 -5.84 0.75
C VAL A 104 23.78 -5.09 0.41
N HIS A 105 24.00 -3.92 0.99
CA HIS A 105 25.25 -3.16 0.77
C HIS A 105 26.49 -3.94 1.23
N GLU A 106 26.42 -4.55 2.40
CA GLU A 106 27.51 -5.35 2.95
C GLU A 106 27.78 -6.63 2.14
N VAL A 107 26.75 -7.29 1.61
CA VAL A 107 26.90 -8.48 0.77
C VAL A 107 27.44 -8.14 -0.63
N LYS A 108 27.10 -6.98 -1.18
CA LYS A 108 27.62 -6.54 -2.49
C LYS A 108 29.12 -6.33 -2.51
N LEU A 109 29.71 -5.94 -1.38
CA LEU A 109 31.15 -5.70 -1.30
C LEU A 109 31.98 -6.97 -1.49
N PRO A 110 31.77 -8.09 -0.78
CA PRO A 110 32.50 -9.35 -1.04
C PRO A 110 32.20 -9.95 -2.39
N ILE A 111 30.98 -9.74 -2.96
CA ILE A 111 30.68 -10.16 -4.32
C ILE A 111 31.54 -9.41 -5.32
N ALA A 112 31.63 -8.09 -5.21
CA ALA A 112 32.46 -7.26 -6.09
C ALA A 112 33.94 -7.64 -5.97
N THR A 113 34.43 -7.87 -4.75
CA THR A 113 35.79 -8.33 -4.51
C THR A 113 36.06 -9.70 -5.15
N GLY A 114 35.12 -10.65 -4.99
CA GLY A 114 35.20 -11.96 -5.63
C GLY A 114 35.25 -11.88 -7.16
N LYS A 115 34.41 -11.06 -7.76
CA LYS A 115 34.40 -10.80 -9.22
C LYS A 115 35.76 -10.24 -9.68
N MET A 116 36.34 -9.26 -8.97
CA MET A 116 37.67 -8.72 -9.31
C MET A 116 38.78 -9.76 -9.22
N ILE A 117 38.75 -10.66 -8.19
CA ILE A 117 39.73 -11.75 -8.07
C ILE A 117 39.62 -12.71 -9.27
N LEU A 118 38.40 -13.04 -9.70
CA LEU A 118 38.17 -13.95 -10.82
C LEU A 118 38.56 -13.33 -12.16
N GLU A 119 38.33 -12.02 -12.35
CA GLU A 119 38.79 -11.30 -13.57
C GLU A 119 40.30 -11.33 -13.74
N ASN A 120 41.04 -11.35 -12.63
CA ASN A 120 42.49 -11.41 -12.61
C ASN A 120 43.04 -12.84 -12.80
N ASN A 121 42.20 -13.87 -12.57
CA ASN A 121 42.61 -15.30 -12.66
C ASN A 121 41.67 -16.01 -13.66
N LYS A 122 41.98 -15.97 -14.93
CA LYS A 122 41.16 -16.55 -15.98
C LYS A 122 41.48 -18.03 -16.19
N ASP A 123 40.74 -18.90 -15.52
CA ASP A 123 40.69 -20.33 -15.81
C ASP A 123 39.23 -20.79 -15.96
N SER A 124 39.00 -22.05 -16.35
CA SER A 124 37.64 -22.55 -16.59
C SER A 124 36.77 -22.60 -15.32
N TYR A 125 37.39 -22.67 -14.14
CA TYR A 125 36.67 -22.60 -12.85
C TYR A 125 36.26 -21.19 -12.52
N SER A 126 37.01 -20.19 -12.93
CA SER A 126 36.73 -18.76 -12.74
C SER A 126 35.44 -18.33 -13.43
N GLU A 127 35.14 -18.88 -14.62
CA GLU A 127 33.89 -18.57 -15.33
C GLU A 127 32.66 -19.10 -14.58
N SER A 128 32.71 -20.36 -14.13
CA SER A 128 31.60 -20.95 -13.36
C SER A 128 31.37 -20.22 -12.05
N LEU A 129 32.45 -19.84 -11.35
CA LEU A 129 32.33 -19.09 -10.10
C LEU A 129 31.82 -17.67 -10.30
N ALA A 130 32.20 -17.01 -11.40
CA ALA A 130 31.65 -15.71 -11.76
C ALA A 130 30.14 -15.77 -12.02
N GLU A 131 29.65 -16.82 -12.66
CA GLU A 131 28.20 -17.04 -12.86
C GLU A 131 27.44 -17.21 -11.54
N GLU A 132 28.02 -17.94 -10.56
CA GLU A 132 27.39 -18.09 -9.24
C GLU A 132 27.38 -16.76 -8.47
N LEU A 133 28.45 -15.96 -8.56
CA LEU A 133 28.47 -14.61 -7.97
C LEU A 133 27.45 -13.67 -8.63
N ASP A 134 27.23 -13.77 -9.94
CA ASP A 134 26.19 -13.03 -10.63
C ASP A 134 24.78 -13.42 -10.16
N LYS A 135 24.55 -14.72 -9.88
CA LYS A 135 23.29 -15.18 -9.31
C LYS A 135 23.06 -14.60 -7.91
N ILE A 136 24.07 -14.61 -7.03
CA ILE A 136 23.97 -14.04 -5.68
C ILE A 136 23.69 -12.53 -5.76
N ASP A 137 24.38 -11.80 -6.63
CA ASP A 137 24.15 -10.36 -6.86
C ASP A 137 22.71 -10.07 -7.28
N ASN A 138 22.17 -10.87 -8.21
CA ASN A 138 20.77 -10.77 -8.63
C ASN A 138 19.79 -11.05 -7.49
N PHE A 139 20.05 -12.05 -6.63
CA PHE A 139 19.19 -12.33 -5.48
C PHE A 139 19.24 -11.21 -4.44
N THR A 140 20.39 -10.59 -4.22
CA THR A 140 20.51 -9.45 -3.31
C THR A 140 19.75 -8.23 -3.84
N GLU A 141 19.82 -7.96 -5.15
CA GLU A 141 18.99 -6.92 -5.78
C GLU A 141 17.49 -7.21 -5.64
N GLN A 142 17.05 -8.44 -5.85
CA GLN A 142 15.66 -8.83 -5.67
C GLN A 142 15.19 -8.60 -4.24
N ALA A 143 15.99 -9.01 -3.24
CA ALA A 143 15.68 -8.80 -1.84
C ALA A 143 15.52 -7.31 -1.48
N LEU A 144 16.40 -6.47 -2.03
CA LEU A 144 16.33 -5.02 -1.84
C LEU A 144 15.05 -4.42 -2.45
N PHE A 145 14.72 -4.78 -3.70
CA PHE A 145 13.50 -4.30 -4.34
C PHE A 145 12.24 -4.80 -3.63
N TYR A 146 12.24 -6.04 -3.12
CA TYR A 146 11.14 -6.57 -2.32
C TYR A 146 10.96 -5.79 -1.02
N ALA A 147 12.04 -5.52 -0.29
CA ALA A 147 11.98 -4.72 0.94
C ALA A 147 11.44 -3.30 0.67
N ARG A 148 11.81 -2.69 -0.46
CA ARG A 148 11.34 -1.36 -0.88
C ARG A 148 9.92 -1.36 -1.44
N SER A 149 9.41 -2.49 -1.94
CA SER A 149 8.09 -2.56 -2.60
C SER A 149 6.93 -2.18 -1.67
N ASN A 150 7.08 -2.38 -0.37
CA ASN A 150 6.09 -1.98 0.63
C ASN A 150 6.02 -0.45 0.86
N TYR A 151 6.96 0.32 0.29
CA TYR A 151 7.14 1.76 0.48
C TYR A 151 7.31 2.53 -0.84
N VAL A 152 6.77 2.00 -1.92
CA VAL A 152 6.91 2.58 -3.27
C VAL A 152 6.58 4.07 -3.29
N GLU A 153 5.56 4.50 -2.53
CA GLU A 153 5.13 5.90 -2.48
C GLU A 153 6.23 6.87 -2.00
N LYS A 154 7.17 6.42 -1.17
CA LYS A 154 8.24 7.27 -0.62
C LYS A 154 9.52 7.26 -1.46
N ASP A 155 9.82 6.13 -2.12
CA ASP A 155 11.09 5.91 -2.82
C ASP A 155 10.98 6.06 -4.33
N TYR A 156 9.77 6.25 -4.87
CA TYR A 156 9.52 6.31 -6.31
C TYR A 156 9.79 7.70 -6.86
N ILE A 157 10.86 7.83 -7.66
CA ILE A 157 11.28 9.11 -8.25
C ILE A 157 10.77 9.20 -9.68
N LEU A 158 9.65 9.89 -9.88
CA LEU A 158 9.08 10.13 -11.21
C LEU A 158 9.97 11.03 -12.04
N LYS A 159 10.46 10.50 -13.18
CA LYS A 159 11.21 11.24 -14.19
C LYS A 159 10.65 10.94 -15.58
N LYS A 160 10.83 11.89 -16.48
CA LYS A 160 10.56 11.64 -17.90
C LYS A 160 11.65 10.72 -18.46
N LEU A 161 11.25 9.57 -19.00
CA LEU A 161 12.12 8.53 -19.52
C LEU A 161 11.74 8.25 -20.98
N ASN A 162 12.73 7.90 -21.82
CA ASN A 162 12.49 7.29 -23.10
C ASN A 162 12.48 5.76 -22.93
N LEU A 163 11.40 5.09 -23.36
CA LEU A 163 11.25 3.63 -23.19
C LEU A 163 12.31 2.85 -23.98
N GLU A 164 12.71 3.33 -25.16
CA GLU A 164 13.72 2.67 -25.96
C GLU A 164 15.08 2.60 -25.23
N GLU A 165 15.47 3.69 -24.57
CA GLU A 165 16.71 3.73 -23.80
C GLU A 165 16.70 2.71 -22.66
N VAL A 166 15.60 2.64 -21.88
CA VAL A 166 15.46 1.70 -20.77
C VAL A 166 15.47 0.24 -21.27
N VAL A 167 14.74 -0.07 -22.33
CA VAL A 167 14.72 -1.42 -22.92
C VAL A 167 16.10 -1.82 -23.44
N ARG A 168 16.81 -0.91 -24.15
CA ARG A 168 18.17 -1.17 -24.62
C ARG A 168 19.16 -1.40 -23.49
N GLU A 169 19.02 -0.70 -22.38
CA GLU A 169 19.84 -0.92 -21.18
C GLU A 169 19.62 -2.32 -20.60
N VAL A 170 18.36 -2.75 -20.46
CA VAL A 170 18.00 -4.09 -19.98
C VAL A 170 18.53 -5.19 -20.90
N ILE A 171 18.41 -5.03 -22.21
CA ILE A 171 18.97 -5.96 -23.21
C ILE A 171 20.49 -6.03 -23.08
N ARG A 172 21.17 -4.90 -22.92
CA ARG A 172 22.62 -4.84 -22.78
C ARG A 172 23.10 -5.56 -21.51
N LYS A 173 22.38 -5.41 -20.39
CA LYS A 173 22.66 -6.12 -19.12
C LYS A 173 22.58 -7.65 -19.30
N ASN A 174 21.66 -8.14 -20.13
CA ASN A 174 21.44 -9.56 -20.38
C ASN A 174 22.14 -10.09 -21.64
N LYS A 175 23.06 -9.33 -22.23
CA LYS A 175 23.69 -9.64 -23.54
C LYS A 175 24.29 -11.05 -23.62
N LYS A 176 25.02 -11.48 -22.56
CA LYS A 176 25.67 -12.82 -22.56
C LYS A 176 24.61 -13.93 -22.66
N ALA A 177 23.57 -13.88 -21.85
CA ALA A 177 22.50 -14.88 -21.83
C ALA A 177 21.71 -14.90 -23.17
N LEU A 178 21.43 -13.72 -23.73
CA LEU A 178 20.73 -13.59 -25.00
C LEU A 178 21.54 -14.17 -26.18
N ILE A 179 22.87 -13.91 -26.22
CA ILE A 179 23.77 -14.46 -27.27
C ILE A 179 23.91 -15.98 -27.11
N SER A 180 24.19 -16.46 -25.87
CA SER A 180 24.31 -17.90 -25.61
C SER A 180 23.02 -18.64 -25.94
N GLY A 181 21.86 -17.99 -25.68
CA GLY A 181 20.55 -18.52 -26.00
C GLY A 181 20.13 -18.37 -27.46
N ARG A 182 20.95 -17.73 -28.32
CA ARG A 182 20.66 -17.43 -29.73
C ARG A 182 19.34 -16.72 -29.97
N PHE A 183 18.98 -15.77 -29.06
CA PHE A 183 17.76 -15.02 -29.17
C PHE A 183 17.79 -14.02 -30.31
N SER A 184 16.74 -14.01 -31.15
CA SER A 184 16.44 -12.88 -32.02
C SER A 184 15.68 -11.81 -31.24
N ILE A 185 16.08 -10.56 -31.35
CA ILE A 185 15.43 -9.43 -30.64
C ILE A 185 14.90 -8.50 -31.71
N ASP A 186 13.59 -8.22 -31.60
CA ASP A 186 12.91 -7.23 -32.44
C ASP A 186 12.44 -6.06 -31.55
N LEU A 187 12.76 -4.83 -31.96
CA LEU A 187 12.46 -3.60 -31.24
C LEU A 187 11.76 -2.64 -32.19
N HIS A 188 10.49 -2.31 -31.92
CA HIS A 188 9.76 -1.34 -32.74
C HIS A 188 8.80 -0.50 -31.87
N ASP A 189 8.44 0.68 -32.35
CA ASP A 189 7.50 1.61 -31.70
C ASP A 189 7.86 2.02 -30.25
N LEU A 190 9.14 1.94 -29.87
CA LEU A 190 9.63 2.23 -28.51
C LEU A 190 10.03 3.69 -28.28
N ASP A 191 10.10 4.53 -29.32
CA ASP A 191 10.41 5.96 -29.17
C ASP A 191 9.23 6.73 -28.54
N VAL A 192 9.01 6.44 -27.28
CA VAL A 192 7.92 7.01 -26.47
C VAL A 192 8.45 7.47 -25.13
N SER A 193 8.13 8.69 -24.75
CA SER A 193 8.45 9.22 -23.43
C SER A 193 7.31 8.92 -22.44
N VAL A 194 7.67 8.44 -21.25
CA VAL A 194 6.77 8.17 -20.14
C VAL A 194 7.30 8.79 -18.85
N TYR A 195 6.44 9.00 -17.87
CA TYR A 195 6.85 9.37 -16.51
C TYR A 195 6.89 8.12 -15.64
N SER A 196 8.08 7.74 -15.18
CA SER A 196 8.27 6.57 -14.31
C SER A 196 9.58 6.70 -13.53
N ASP A 197 9.83 5.76 -12.62
CA ASP A 197 11.15 5.58 -12.01
C ASP A 197 11.99 4.64 -12.86
N SER A 198 13.16 5.11 -13.31
CA SER A 198 14.03 4.35 -14.21
C SER A 198 14.56 3.06 -13.58
N LYS A 199 14.87 3.08 -12.29
CA LYS A 199 15.43 1.91 -11.58
C LYS A 199 14.36 0.84 -11.40
N TRP A 200 13.17 1.24 -10.94
CA TRP A 200 12.03 0.33 -10.81
C TRP A 200 11.61 -0.27 -12.16
N LEU A 201 11.50 0.56 -13.18
CA LEU A 201 11.13 0.10 -14.52
C LEU A 201 12.18 -0.88 -15.07
N ALA A 202 13.46 -0.52 -15.03
CA ALA A 202 14.54 -1.40 -15.46
C ALA A 202 14.58 -2.72 -14.69
N PHE A 203 14.35 -2.70 -13.38
CA PHE A 203 14.26 -3.91 -12.55
C PHE A 203 13.12 -4.83 -13.01
N ILE A 204 11.90 -4.29 -13.17
CA ILE A 204 10.73 -5.06 -13.62
C ILE A 204 10.99 -5.69 -14.98
N LEU A 205 11.47 -4.88 -15.94
CA LEU A 205 11.76 -5.36 -17.30
C LEU A 205 12.87 -6.42 -17.31
N ASN A 206 13.88 -6.27 -16.46
CA ASN A 206 14.93 -7.27 -16.30
C ASN A 206 14.39 -8.61 -15.76
N GLN A 207 13.46 -8.59 -14.79
CA GLN A 207 12.83 -9.81 -14.28
C GLN A 207 11.99 -10.52 -15.35
N ILE A 208 11.22 -9.75 -16.13
CA ILE A 208 10.42 -10.30 -17.23
C ILE A 208 11.33 -10.93 -18.29
N LEU A 209 12.39 -10.22 -18.71
CA LEU A 209 13.34 -10.72 -19.70
C LEU A 209 14.07 -11.97 -19.19
N ALA A 210 14.50 -12.00 -17.92
CA ALA A 210 15.14 -13.17 -17.33
C ALA A 210 14.21 -14.39 -17.33
N ASN A 211 12.90 -14.20 -17.07
CA ASN A 211 11.91 -15.26 -17.18
C ASN A 211 11.76 -15.75 -18.62
N SER A 212 11.67 -14.86 -19.60
CA SER A 212 11.61 -15.23 -21.02
C SER A 212 12.83 -16.01 -21.49
N ILE A 213 14.03 -15.67 -20.98
CA ILE A 213 15.26 -16.41 -21.24
C ILE A 213 15.24 -17.81 -20.62
N LYS A 214 14.79 -17.89 -19.34
CA LYS A 214 14.75 -19.14 -18.57
C LYS A 214 13.76 -20.17 -19.13
N TYR A 215 12.59 -19.70 -19.57
CA TYR A 215 11.48 -20.55 -20.01
C TYR A 215 11.35 -20.61 -21.55
N ARG A 216 12.46 -20.41 -22.27
CA ARG A 216 12.49 -20.49 -23.73
C ARG A 216 12.19 -21.89 -24.26
N LYS A 217 11.61 -21.96 -25.46
CA LYS A 217 11.59 -23.19 -26.27
C LYS A 217 12.88 -23.29 -27.09
N GLU A 218 13.42 -24.50 -27.27
CA GLU A 218 14.69 -24.72 -27.97
C GLU A 218 14.66 -24.25 -29.42
N ASP A 219 13.52 -24.36 -30.12
CA ASP A 219 13.41 -24.08 -31.57
C ASP A 219 12.94 -22.67 -31.91
N SER A 220 12.65 -21.81 -30.96
CA SER A 220 12.08 -20.48 -31.27
C SER A 220 12.41 -19.41 -30.22
N ALA A 221 13.66 -19.03 -30.13
CA ALA A 221 14.12 -17.97 -29.24
C ALA A 221 13.92 -16.57 -29.87
N GLY A 222 12.69 -16.07 -29.92
CA GLY A 222 12.37 -14.71 -30.39
C GLY A 222 11.76 -13.88 -29.27
N ILE A 223 12.26 -12.66 -29.10
CA ILE A 223 11.73 -11.66 -28.15
C ILE A 223 11.42 -10.39 -28.92
N GLU A 224 10.18 -9.96 -28.83
CA GLU A 224 9.65 -8.75 -29.46
C GLU A 224 9.26 -7.74 -28.40
N TRP A 225 9.78 -6.50 -28.51
CA TRP A 225 9.45 -5.39 -27.64
C TRP A 225 8.80 -4.28 -28.44
N TYR A 226 7.65 -3.82 -28.02
CA TYR A 226 6.95 -2.69 -28.64
C TYR A 226 6.09 -1.93 -27.64
N ALA A 227 5.76 -0.69 -27.98
CA ALA A 227 4.86 0.12 -27.17
C ALA A 227 3.60 0.50 -27.95
N VAL A 228 2.47 0.44 -27.28
CA VAL A 228 1.17 0.87 -27.80
C VAL A 228 0.74 2.14 -27.06
N LYS A 229 0.49 3.22 -27.82
CA LYS A 229 -0.04 4.48 -27.26
C LYS A 229 -1.57 4.41 -27.20
N GLU A 230 -2.13 4.55 -26.02
CA GLU A 230 -3.55 4.81 -25.79
C GLU A 230 -3.73 6.26 -25.33
N LYS A 231 -5.00 6.76 -25.26
CA LYS A 231 -5.29 8.19 -25.01
C LYS A 231 -4.54 8.79 -23.82
N GLU A 232 -4.44 8.05 -22.70
CA GLU A 232 -3.85 8.55 -21.44
C GLU A 232 -2.73 7.66 -20.90
N LYS A 233 -2.43 6.55 -21.56
CA LYS A 233 -1.43 5.58 -21.11
C LYS A 233 -0.60 5.01 -22.28
N VAL A 234 0.58 4.55 -21.95
CA VAL A 234 1.45 3.79 -22.84
C VAL A 234 1.56 2.38 -22.30
N ILE A 235 1.32 1.39 -23.14
CA ILE A 235 1.46 -0.02 -22.81
C ILE A 235 2.75 -0.50 -23.45
N LEU A 236 3.75 -0.88 -22.63
CA LEU A 236 4.95 -1.54 -23.08
C LEU A 236 4.70 -3.05 -23.10
N CYS A 237 4.91 -3.67 -24.25
CA CYS A 237 4.70 -5.08 -24.46
C CYS A 237 6.05 -5.80 -24.65
N LEU A 238 6.20 -6.92 -23.97
CA LEU A 238 7.20 -7.93 -24.26
C LEU A 238 6.48 -9.19 -24.68
N LYS A 239 6.81 -9.71 -25.86
CA LYS A 239 6.26 -10.95 -26.38
C LYS A 239 7.40 -11.93 -26.61
N ASP A 240 7.29 -13.08 -26.00
CA ASP A 240 8.22 -14.19 -26.19
C ASP A 240 7.50 -15.42 -26.78
N ARG A 241 8.27 -16.42 -27.13
CA ARG A 241 7.78 -17.70 -27.62
C ARG A 241 8.11 -18.82 -26.63
N GLY A 242 8.02 -18.55 -25.35
CA GLY A 242 8.29 -19.50 -24.28
C GLY A 242 7.29 -20.65 -24.17
N ILE A 243 7.46 -21.44 -23.12
CA ILE A 243 6.59 -22.60 -22.85
C ILE A 243 5.26 -22.20 -22.18
N GLY A 244 5.06 -20.92 -21.86
CA GLY A 244 3.84 -20.36 -21.26
C GLY A 244 3.92 -20.27 -19.75
#